data_81754e816a8552eb4764b37f29dc905e
#
_entry.id   81754e816a8552eb4764b37f29dc905e
#
_cell.length_a   1.000
_cell.length_b   1.000
_cell.length_c   1.000
_cell.angle_alpha   90.00
_cell.angle_beta   90.00
_cell.angle_gamma   90.00
#
_symmetry.space_group_name_H-M   'P 1'
#
loop_
_entity.id
_entity.type
_entity.pdbx_description
1 polymer ?
#
loop_
_entity_poly.entity_id
_entity_poly.type
_entity_poly.pdbx_seq_one_letter_code
_entity_poly.pdbx_strand_id
1 'polypeptide(L)'
;MEDEVCLTKGHVDRPNSPSPTLFYERHDGITYKIDVPQMDYEKIFHLIVATLLDKEKGVIKNLDEIAAVGHRVVHGGSHFAESTLILPDVETAIHECATLAPLHNPYNLQGIRVCRESIPNVPHVAVFDTAFHQTMPDYAYMYALPYSLYEQYGIRRYGFHGTSHRYVSERAAEIPKRPLSSLKLITCHLGNGCSITAIDGGKSIDTSMGFTPLEGLVMGTRCGDIDPAIIFHLMDEHQMSAEKINQMLNRNSGLLGVSGLGSDVRDVFQAVSEGNSRAVLALKMFCYRVSQYIGKYVAVLGGLDALIFTAGIGENAPRIRAKICEKLGFLGIHLEDKKNRSRDIDKAIHRGEDSVPILVISTNEELLIARDTLRLIETEQHAEPLEAMAEFTRLVQLADQPDNAPESQRTEEQKIDESNPDDARFSHQVETSPGEAEPMAELNHISRDVDPGPPIIESPEQASSTSGSPSTRHTAKPEVKTSRSDTPATDLYQRFHQLVSAYDSDDEVEAETHAGGAIDDGDET
;
A
#
# COMPACT_ATOMS: atom_id res chain seq x y z
N MET A 1 -15.76 8.62 19.10
CA MET A 1 -15.12 7.30 19.26
C MET A 1 -14.41 7.34 20.60
N GLU A 2 -15.05 6.76 21.58
CA GLU A 2 -14.46 6.58 22.90
C GLU A 2 -13.62 5.30 22.80
N ASP A 3 -12.32 5.43 23.14
CA ASP A 3 -11.36 4.35 23.33
C ASP A 3 -11.07 3.40 22.12
N GLU A 4 -10.35 3.91 21.12
CA GLU A 4 -9.71 3.06 20.10
C GLU A 4 -8.62 2.20 20.78
N VAL A 5 -8.92 0.94 21.05
CA VAL A 5 -7.99 0.00 21.70
C VAL A 5 -7.60 -1.10 20.74
N CYS A 6 -6.30 -1.25 20.48
CA CYS A 6 -5.78 -2.40 19.77
C CYS A 6 -5.76 -3.61 20.72
N LEU A 7 -6.68 -4.56 20.56
CA LEU A 7 -6.75 -5.76 21.40
C LEU A 7 -5.58 -6.70 21.18
N THR A 8 -5.14 -6.79 19.92
CA THR A 8 -4.00 -7.63 19.54
C THR A 8 -3.44 -7.20 18.20
N LYS A 9 -2.18 -7.53 17.97
CA LYS A 9 -1.51 -7.44 16.67
C LYS A 9 -0.65 -8.67 16.43
N GLY A 10 -0.42 -9.02 15.17
CA GLY A 10 0.41 -10.16 14.82
C GLY A 10 0.82 -10.15 13.36
N HIS A 11 1.78 -11.01 13.05
CA HIS A 11 2.20 -11.24 11.67
C HIS A 11 2.81 -12.64 11.54
N VAL A 12 2.75 -13.17 10.34
CA VAL A 12 3.45 -14.41 9.99
C VAL A 12 4.73 -14.07 9.26
N ASP A 13 5.87 -14.37 9.90
CA ASP A 13 7.18 -14.19 9.27
C ASP A 13 7.46 -15.33 8.30
N ARG A 14 7.91 -14.97 7.09
CA ARG A 14 8.30 -15.91 6.02
C ARG A 14 7.25 -16.99 5.73
N PRO A 15 6.02 -16.63 5.36
CA PRO A 15 4.91 -17.57 5.19
C PRO A 15 5.21 -18.70 4.18
N ASN A 16 6.07 -18.45 3.19
CA ASN A 16 6.47 -19.42 2.16
C ASN A 16 7.74 -20.21 2.52
N SER A 17 8.28 -20.06 3.72
CA SER A 17 9.43 -20.83 4.18
C SER A 17 9.03 -22.21 4.70
N PRO A 18 9.99 -23.16 4.84
CA PRO A 18 9.71 -24.44 5.48
C PRO A 18 9.32 -24.33 6.96
N SER A 19 9.62 -23.19 7.60
CA SER A 19 9.35 -22.93 9.02
C SER A 19 8.88 -21.50 9.20
N PRO A 20 7.63 -21.17 8.80
CA PRO A 20 7.03 -19.88 9.11
C PRO A 20 6.82 -19.74 10.62
N THR A 21 6.75 -18.50 11.09
CA THR A 21 6.51 -18.22 12.51
C THR A 21 5.41 -17.18 12.64
N LEU A 22 4.36 -17.48 13.40
CA LEU A 22 3.34 -16.51 13.81
C LEU A 22 3.84 -15.78 15.07
N PHE A 23 3.99 -14.46 14.95
CA PHE A 23 4.17 -13.54 16.06
C PHE A 23 2.82 -12.94 16.42
N TYR A 24 2.49 -12.96 17.69
CA TYR A 24 1.21 -12.51 18.21
C TYR A 24 1.43 -11.78 19.54
N GLU A 25 0.91 -10.56 19.65
CA GLU A 25 1.04 -9.70 20.82
C GLU A 25 -0.35 -9.22 21.25
N ARG A 26 -0.69 -9.41 22.52
CA ARG A 26 -1.94 -8.96 23.12
C ARG A 26 -1.79 -7.56 23.73
N HIS A 27 -2.91 -6.88 23.93
CA HIS A 27 -2.99 -5.56 24.57
C HIS A 27 -2.37 -5.49 25.97
N ASP A 28 -2.30 -6.60 26.69
CA ASP A 28 -1.67 -6.72 28.02
C ASP A 28 -0.13 -6.90 27.94
N GLY A 29 0.45 -6.84 26.74
CA GLY A 29 1.88 -6.96 26.50
C GLY A 29 2.41 -8.39 26.45
N ILE A 30 1.52 -9.40 26.56
CA ILE A 30 1.93 -10.80 26.41
C ILE A 30 2.19 -11.09 24.93
N THR A 31 3.37 -11.63 24.65
CA THR A 31 3.77 -11.98 23.29
C THR A 31 3.89 -13.50 23.13
N TYR A 32 3.43 -14.01 22.01
CA TYR A 32 3.56 -15.40 21.63
C TYR A 32 4.36 -15.52 20.33
N LYS A 33 5.18 -16.55 20.28
CA LYS A 33 5.88 -16.97 19.08
C LYS A 33 5.47 -18.42 18.83
N ILE A 34 4.76 -18.67 17.73
CA ILE A 34 4.21 -19.98 17.38
C ILE A 34 4.90 -20.42 16.09
N ASP A 35 5.65 -21.52 16.17
CA ASP A 35 6.24 -22.13 14.99
C ASP A 35 5.11 -22.79 14.19
N VAL A 36 4.97 -22.39 12.94
CA VAL A 36 3.91 -22.82 12.04
C VAL A 36 4.51 -23.84 11.08
N PRO A 37 3.90 -25.04 10.89
CA PRO A 37 4.33 -25.91 9.82
C PRO A 37 4.11 -25.23 8.47
N GLN A 38 4.79 -25.69 7.43
CA GLN A 38 4.57 -25.18 6.08
C GLN A 38 3.09 -25.32 5.71
N MET A 39 2.42 -24.18 5.51
CA MET A 39 1.00 -24.09 5.24
C MET A 39 0.76 -23.15 4.06
N ASP A 40 -0.35 -23.34 3.35
CA ASP A 40 -0.89 -22.37 2.42
C ASP A 40 -1.52 -21.18 3.16
N TYR A 41 -1.86 -20.13 2.42
CA TYR A 41 -2.43 -18.91 2.99
C TYR A 41 -3.75 -19.15 3.73
N GLU A 42 -4.58 -20.08 3.24
CA GLU A 42 -5.87 -20.45 3.85
C GLU A 42 -5.66 -21.02 5.26
N LYS A 43 -4.79 -21.99 5.40
CA LYS A 43 -4.46 -22.58 6.70
C LYS A 43 -3.79 -21.59 7.66
N ILE A 44 -2.95 -20.69 7.13
CA ILE A 44 -2.37 -19.60 7.93
C ILE A 44 -3.48 -18.71 8.47
N PHE A 45 -4.47 -18.34 7.64
CA PHE A 45 -5.60 -17.52 8.08
C PHE A 45 -6.42 -18.24 9.15
N HIS A 46 -6.77 -19.49 8.95
CA HIS A 46 -7.47 -20.29 9.95
C HIS A 46 -6.70 -20.39 11.27
N LEU A 47 -5.38 -20.50 11.22
CA LEU A 47 -4.54 -20.46 12.42
C LEU A 47 -4.63 -19.12 13.14
N ILE A 48 -4.66 -18.00 12.42
CA ILE A 48 -4.84 -16.68 13.00
C ILE A 48 -6.18 -16.60 13.73
N VAL A 49 -7.27 -17.00 13.07
CA VAL A 49 -8.62 -17.01 13.67
C VAL A 49 -8.67 -17.93 14.89
N ALA A 50 -8.13 -19.14 14.79
CA ALA A 50 -8.05 -20.06 15.92
C ALA A 50 -7.23 -19.48 17.10
N THR A 51 -6.20 -18.68 16.82
CA THR A 51 -5.41 -18.00 17.85
C THR A 51 -6.22 -16.89 18.53
N LEU A 52 -7.04 -16.14 17.77
CA LEU A 52 -7.93 -15.11 18.30
C LEU A 52 -9.00 -15.68 19.24
N LEU A 53 -9.48 -16.89 18.95
CA LEU A 53 -10.52 -17.62 19.72
C LEU A 53 -9.95 -18.52 20.82
N ASP A 54 -8.62 -18.67 20.93
CA ASP A 54 -8.01 -19.55 21.94
C ASP A 54 -8.33 -19.09 23.35
N LYS A 55 -8.68 -20.03 24.25
CA LYS A 55 -9.12 -19.73 25.62
C LYS A 55 -8.06 -19.03 26.48
N GLU A 56 -6.78 -19.27 26.20
CA GLU A 56 -5.65 -18.72 26.98
C GLU A 56 -4.98 -17.55 26.25
N LYS A 57 -4.90 -17.63 24.92
CA LYS A 57 -4.17 -16.67 24.10
C LYS A 57 -5.08 -15.65 23.43
N GLY A 58 -6.34 -16.05 23.16
CA GLY A 58 -7.27 -15.25 22.38
C GLY A 58 -7.74 -13.99 23.08
N VAL A 59 -8.36 -13.13 22.29
CA VAL A 59 -8.91 -11.83 22.73
C VAL A 59 -10.41 -11.71 22.47
N ILE A 60 -11.00 -12.63 21.72
CA ILE A 60 -12.45 -12.76 21.47
C ILE A 60 -12.95 -14.14 21.87
N LYS A 61 -14.24 -14.25 22.18
CA LYS A 61 -14.86 -15.51 22.63
C LYS A 61 -15.51 -16.26 21.48
N ASN A 62 -16.06 -15.54 20.52
CA ASN A 62 -16.69 -16.07 19.30
C ASN A 62 -16.49 -15.08 18.15
N LEU A 63 -16.85 -15.47 16.94
CA LEU A 63 -16.72 -14.64 15.75
C LEU A 63 -17.75 -13.50 15.70
N ASP A 64 -18.86 -13.58 16.43
CA ASP A 64 -19.89 -12.53 16.47
C ASP A 64 -19.40 -11.22 17.11
N GLU A 65 -18.27 -11.29 17.83
CA GLU A 65 -17.62 -10.09 18.36
C GLU A 65 -16.90 -9.28 17.26
N ILE A 66 -16.77 -9.83 16.04
CA ILE A 66 -16.18 -9.14 14.89
C ILE A 66 -17.31 -8.42 14.16
N ALA A 67 -17.32 -7.09 14.21
CA ALA A 67 -18.35 -6.28 13.53
C ALA A 67 -18.06 -6.06 12.05
N ALA A 68 -16.79 -6.11 11.61
CA ALA A 68 -16.36 -5.93 10.23
C ALA A 68 -14.90 -6.29 10.02
N VAL A 69 -14.48 -6.40 8.76
CA VAL A 69 -13.09 -6.69 8.38
C VAL A 69 -12.59 -5.67 7.36
N GLY A 70 -11.50 -4.98 7.69
CA GLY A 70 -10.78 -4.11 6.76
C GLY A 70 -9.62 -4.85 6.10
N HIS A 71 -9.52 -4.74 4.78
CA HIS A 71 -8.47 -5.35 3.96
C HIS A 71 -7.60 -4.29 3.30
N ARG A 72 -6.29 -4.36 3.50
CA ARG A 72 -5.37 -3.60 2.68
C ARG A 72 -5.29 -4.21 1.29
N VAL A 73 -5.50 -3.39 0.26
CA VAL A 73 -5.33 -3.76 -1.15
C VAL A 73 -4.31 -2.82 -1.78
N VAL A 74 -3.29 -3.39 -2.43
CA VAL A 74 -2.17 -2.58 -2.92
C VAL A 74 -2.57 -1.70 -4.09
N HIS A 75 -3.40 -2.16 -5.02
CA HIS A 75 -3.74 -1.40 -6.22
C HIS A 75 -5.23 -1.40 -6.50
N GLY A 76 -5.83 -0.21 -6.51
CA GLY A 76 -7.23 0.02 -6.86
C GLY A 76 -7.47 0.57 -8.27
N GLY A 77 -6.43 0.71 -9.08
CA GLY A 77 -6.54 1.34 -10.39
C GLY A 77 -6.92 2.82 -10.28
N SER A 78 -7.61 3.30 -11.29
CA SER A 78 -8.29 4.60 -11.29
C SER A 78 -9.74 4.51 -10.81
N HIS A 79 -10.22 3.31 -10.46
CA HIS A 79 -11.61 3.06 -10.10
C HIS A 79 -11.92 3.47 -8.65
N PHE A 80 -10.92 3.37 -7.76
CA PHE A 80 -11.15 3.60 -6.34
C PHE A 80 -10.32 4.78 -5.83
N ALA A 81 -10.99 5.87 -5.52
CA ALA A 81 -10.43 7.06 -4.87
C ALA A 81 -10.60 7.02 -3.34
N GLU A 82 -11.39 6.08 -2.83
CA GLU A 82 -11.71 5.90 -1.41
C GLU A 82 -11.79 4.42 -1.07
N SER A 83 -11.83 4.14 0.24
CA SER A 83 -12.13 2.80 0.76
C SER A 83 -13.57 2.42 0.41
N THR A 84 -13.84 1.14 0.11
CA THR A 84 -15.15 0.68 -0.35
C THR A 84 -15.51 -0.70 0.18
N LEU A 85 -16.81 -0.98 0.30
CA LEU A 85 -17.30 -2.33 0.60
C LEU A 85 -16.94 -3.30 -0.51
N ILE A 86 -16.53 -4.50 -0.12
CA ILE A 86 -16.15 -5.56 -1.08
C ILE A 86 -17.40 -6.29 -1.55
N LEU A 87 -17.97 -5.80 -2.64
CA LEU A 87 -19.01 -6.45 -3.41
C LEU A 87 -18.40 -7.23 -4.59
N PRO A 88 -19.15 -8.07 -5.32
CA PRO A 88 -18.60 -8.87 -6.44
C PRO A 88 -17.93 -8.07 -7.56
N ASP A 89 -18.42 -6.88 -7.85
CA ASP A 89 -17.85 -5.95 -8.82
C ASP A 89 -16.51 -5.37 -8.34
N VAL A 90 -16.37 -5.10 -7.04
CA VAL A 90 -15.11 -4.66 -6.43
C VAL A 90 -14.05 -5.77 -6.49
N GLU A 91 -14.41 -7.03 -6.21
CA GLU A 91 -13.48 -8.16 -6.40
C GLU A 91 -13.02 -8.28 -7.85
N THR A 92 -13.93 -8.09 -8.80
CA THR A 92 -13.61 -8.10 -10.24
C THR A 92 -12.62 -7.00 -10.59
N ALA A 93 -12.85 -5.77 -10.13
CA ALA A 93 -11.95 -4.65 -10.36
C ALA A 93 -10.57 -4.85 -9.70
N ILE A 94 -10.50 -5.41 -8.49
CA ILE A 94 -9.22 -5.76 -7.84
C ILE A 94 -8.48 -6.83 -8.67
N HIS A 95 -9.20 -7.80 -9.25
CA HIS A 95 -8.62 -8.81 -10.12
C HIS A 95 -8.06 -8.21 -11.41
N GLU A 96 -8.78 -7.30 -12.06
CA GLU A 96 -8.31 -6.59 -13.25
C GLU A 96 -7.05 -5.78 -12.97
N CYS A 97 -6.96 -5.15 -11.79
CA CYS A 97 -5.76 -4.46 -11.33
C CYS A 97 -4.59 -5.41 -11.00
N ALA A 98 -4.76 -6.73 -11.05
CA ALA A 98 -3.65 -7.68 -10.84
C ALA A 98 -2.54 -7.54 -11.90
N THR A 99 -2.86 -7.09 -13.11
CA THR A 99 -1.87 -6.79 -14.16
C THR A 99 -0.95 -5.62 -13.77
N LEU A 100 -1.46 -4.67 -12.98
CA LEU A 100 -0.72 -3.50 -12.47
C LEU A 100 0.09 -3.83 -11.21
N ALA A 101 -0.36 -4.79 -10.42
CA ALA A 101 0.28 -5.23 -9.18
C ALA A 101 0.37 -6.77 -9.07
N PRO A 102 1.06 -7.45 -10.00
CA PRO A 102 1.04 -8.93 -10.09
C PRO A 102 1.68 -9.61 -8.88
N LEU A 103 2.52 -8.92 -8.12
CA LEU A 103 3.16 -9.43 -6.92
C LEU A 103 2.33 -9.23 -5.64
N HIS A 104 1.17 -8.55 -5.72
CA HIS A 104 0.40 -8.13 -4.54
C HIS A 104 -1.10 -8.44 -4.68
N ASN A 105 -1.79 -7.90 -5.69
CA ASN A 105 -3.25 -8.01 -5.81
C ASN A 105 -3.79 -9.46 -5.85
N PRO A 106 -3.14 -10.43 -6.52
CA PRO A 106 -3.60 -11.82 -6.46
C PRO A 106 -3.64 -12.38 -5.02
N TYR A 107 -2.63 -12.04 -4.20
CA TYR A 107 -2.57 -12.45 -2.80
C TYR A 107 -3.56 -11.67 -1.92
N ASN A 108 -3.80 -10.38 -2.23
CA ASN A 108 -4.83 -9.61 -1.55
C ASN A 108 -6.22 -10.24 -1.78
N LEU A 109 -6.56 -10.59 -3.03
CA LEU A 109 -7.81 -11.28 -3.35
C LEU A 109 -7.94 -12.64 -2.66
N GLN A 110 -6.88 -13.43 -2.63
CA GLN A 110 -6.88 -14.69 -1.91
C GLN A 110 -7.18 -14.48 -0.43
N GLY A 111 -6.53 -13.50 0.21
CA GLY A 111 -6.79 -13.15 1.60
C GLY A 111 -8.23 -12.70 1.85
N ILE A 112 -8.79 -11.88 0.96
CA ILE A 112 -10.20 -11.43 1.03
C ILE A 112 -11.15 -12.62 0.98
N ARG A 113 -10.98 -13.53 0.01
CA ARG A 113 -11.86 -14.69 -0.19
C ARG A 113 -11.84 -15.62 1.01
N VAL A 114 -10.65 -16.02 1.47
CA VAL A 114 -10.51 -16.88 2.65
C VAL A 114 -11.12 -16.24 3.90
N CYS A 115 -10.95 -14.93 4.06
CA CYS A 115 -11.52 -14.19 5.17
C CYS A 115 -13.06 -14.16 5.11
N ARG A 116 -13.64 -13.93 3.93
CA ARG A 116 -15.10 -13.92 3.72
C ARG A 116 -15.73 -15.30 3.91
N GLU A 117 -15.05 -16.36 3.48
CA GLU A 117 -15.48 -17.75 3.73
C GLU A 117 -15.50 -18.10 5.22
N SER A 118 -14.55 -17.56 5.98
CA SER A 118 -14.42 -17.84 7.42
C SER A 118 -15.26 -16.93 8.31
N ILE A 119 -15.60 -15.71 7.85
CA ILE A 119 -16.38 -14.71 8.59
C ILE A 119 -17.40 -14.09 7.61
N PRO A 120 -18.40 -14.87 7.16
CA PRO A 120 -19.29 -14.46 6.05
C PRO A 120 -20.30 -13.39 6.43
N ASN A 121 -20.67 -13.29 7.70
CA ASN A 121 -21.82 -12.49 8.16
C ASN A 121 -21.47 -11.05 8.56
N VAL A 122 -20.29 -10.56 8.17
CA VAL A 122 -19.86 -9.21 8.47
C VAL A 122 -19.43 -8.46 7.20
N PRO A 123 -19.54 -7.11 7.18
CA PRO A 123 -19.03 -6.31 6.09
C PRO A 123 -17.51 -6.44 5.92
N HIS A 124 -17.05 -6.57 4.68
CA HIS A 124 -15.65 -6.53 4.32
C HIS A 124 -15.35 -5.27 3.51
N VAL A 125 -14.31 -4.53 3.88
CA VAL A 125 -13.95 -3.24 3.28
C VAL A 125 -12.56 -3.32 2.66
N ALA A 126 -12.41 -2.88 1.42
CA ALA A 126 -11.11 -2.70 0.76
C ALA A 126 -10.59 -1.28 1.01
N VAL A 127 -9.34 -1.18 1.47
CA VAL A 127 -8.60 0.07 1.66
C VAL A 127 -7.38 0.04 0.75
N PHE A 128 -7.37 0.93 -0.25
CA PHE A 128 -6.38 0.89 -1.33
C PHE A 128 -5.19 1.80 -1.05
N ASP A 129 -3.97 1.27 -1.22
CA ASP A 129 -2.73 2.07 -1.11
C ASP A 129 -2.68 3.21 -2.11
N THR A 130 -3.34 3.07 -3.26
CA THR A 130 -3.37 4.06 -4.33
C THR A 130 -4.45 5.15 -4.14
N ALA A 131 -5.45 4.93 -3.29
CA ALA A 131 -6.62 5.80 -3.18
C ALA A 131 -6.25 7.23 -2.76
N PHE A 132 -5.38 7.41 -1.77
CA PHE A 132 -4.95 8.72 -1.31
C PHE A 132 -4.32 9.58 -2.41
N HIS A 133 -3.69 8.94 -3.39
CA HIS A 133 -3.00 9.61 -4.49
C HIS A 133 -3.90 9.93 -5.69
N GLN A 134 -5.19 9.55 -5.66
CA GLN A 134 -6.12 9.89 -6.75
C GLN A 134 -6.43 11.39 -6.82
N THR A 135 -6.05 12.17 -5.81
CA THR A 135 -6.20 13.64 -5.80
C THR A 135 -5.08 14.37 -6.56
N MET A 136 -4.08 13.65 -7.10
CA MET A 136 -3.03 14.26 -7.93
C MET A 136 -3.63 14.88 -9.20
N PRO A 137 -3.21 16.10 -9.60
CA PRO A 137 -3.61 16.70 -10.86
C PRO A 137 -3.02 15.93 -12.06
N ASP A 138 -3.66 16.06 -13.22
CA ASP A 138 -3.31 15.32 -14.43
C ASP A 138 -1.83 15.50 -14.85
N TYR A 139 -1.33 16.72 -14.83
CA TYR A 139 0.07 17.02 -15.16
C TYR A 139 1.10 16.41 -14.16
N ALA A 140 0.66 15.95 -12.97
CA ALA A 140 1.52 15.28 -12.01
C ALA A 140 1.48 13.75 -12.16
N TYR A 141 0.33 13.19 -12.52
CA TYR A 141 0.22 11.74 -12.68
C TYR A 141 0.53 11.24 -14.11
N MET A 142 0.44 12.09 -15.12
CA MET A 142 0.73 11.69 -16.50
C MET A 142 2.23 11.53 -16.74
N TYR A 143 2.59 10.48 -17.48
CA TYR A 143 3.92 10.38 -18.07
C TYR A 143 3.94 11.06 -19.44
N ALA A 144 5.09 11.66 -19.80
CA ALA A 144 5.29 12.25 -21.12
C ALA A 144 5.51 11.15 -22.19
N LEU A 145 4.52 10.30 -22.35
CA LEU A 145 4.42 9.21 -23.31
C LEU A 145 3.23 9.48 -24.25
N PRO A 146 3.10 8.75 -25.39
CA PRO A 146 1.89 8.87 -26.22
C PRO A 146 0.62 8.74 -25.38
N TYR A 147 -0.28 9.72 -25.50
CA TYR A 147 -1.50 9.83 -24.68
C TYR A 147 -2.39 8.58 -24.79
N SER A 148 -2.40 7.93 -25.95
CA SER A 148 -3.12 6.67 -26.19
C SER A 148 -2.72 5.54 -25.23
N LEU A 149 -1.49 5.55 -24.68
CA LEU A 149 -1.08 4.55 -23.68
C LEU A 149 -1.80 4.74 -22.35
N TYR A 150 -2.11 5.98 -22.00
CA TYR A 150 -2.97 6.27 -20.85
C TYR A 150 -4.41 5.83 -21.11
N GLU A 151 -4.98 6.20 -22.27
CA GLU A 151 -6.38 5.88 -22.59
C GLU A 151 -6.63 4.37 -22.70
N GLN A 152 -5.71 3.63 -23.33
CA GLN A 152 -5.91 2.20 -23.61
C GLN A 152 -5.46 1.30 -22.47
N TYR A 153 -4.43 1.68 -21.72
CA TYR A 153 -3.77 0.81 -20.75
C TYR A 153 -3.67 1.39 -19.34
N GLY A 154 -4.20 2.59 -19.11
CA GLY A 154 -4.12 3.24 -17.81
C GLY A 154 -2.68 3.55 -17.37
N ILE A 155 -1.75 3.77 -18.32
CA ILE A 155 -0.35 4.06 -17.97
C ILE A 155 -0.24 5.47 -17.43
N ARG A 156 -0.21 5.58 -16.10
CA ARG A 156 -0.07 6.80 -15.33
C ARG A 156 0.63 6.51 -14.00
N ARG A 157 1.02 7.56 -13.28
CA ARG A 157 1.43 7.45 -11.87
C ARG A 157 0.20 7.18 -11.00
N TYR A 158 0.27 6.13 -10.17
CA TYR A 158 -0.75 5.82 -9.17
C TYR A 158 -0.28 6.19 -7.76
N GLY A 159 0.98 5.90 -7.43
CA GLY A 159 1.50 6.06 -6.08
C GLY A 159 1.05 4.94 -5.14
N PHE A 160 1.79 4.77 -4.04
CA PHE A 160 1.55 3.69 -3.07
C PHE A 160 1.86 4.19 -1.66
N HIS A 161 1.63 3.35 -0.64
CA HIS A 161 1.67 3.70 0.78
C HIS A 161 0.70 4.84 1.14
N GLY A 162 -0.37 5.00 0.37
CA GLY A 162 -1.33 6.08 0.56
C GLY A 162 -1.94 6.09 1.96
N THR A 163 -2.24 4.91 2.50
CA THR A 163 -2.73 4.73 3.87
C THR A 163 -1.75 5.32 4.89
N SER A 164 -0.46 5.02 4.75
CA SER A 164 0.58 5.58 5.63
C SER A 164 0.72 7.09 5.48
N HIS A 165 0.83 7.59 4.24
CA HIS A 165 0.96 9.03 3.96
C HIS A 165 -0.23 9.82 4.50
N ARG A 166 -1.45 9.32 4.33
CA ARG A 166 -2.67 9.92 4.87
C ARG A 166 -2.64 9.93 6.40
N TYR A 167 -2.39 8.80 7.05
CA TYR A 167 -2.35 8.69 8.50
C TYR A 167 -1.37 9.70 9.13
N VAL A 168 -0.11 9.71 8.65
CA VAL A 168 0.89 10.60 9.25
C VAL A 168 0.65 12.07 8.94
N SER A 169 -0.04 12.41 7.85
CA SER A 169 -0.43 13.79 7.55
C SER A 169 -1.56 14.30 8.47
N GLU A 170 -2.56 13.45 8.74
CA GLU A 170 -3.62 13.73 9.70
C GLU A 170 -3.01 13.91 11.11
N ARG A 171 -2.14 13.00 11.51
CA ARG A 171 -1.45 13.06 12.80
C ARG A 171 -0.54 14.28 12.94
N ALA A 172 0.15 14.68 11.85
CA ALA A 172 1.00 15.87 11.84
C ALA A 172 0.21 17.17 12.04
N ALA A 173 -1.06 17.23 11.66
CA ALA A 173 -1.92 18.38 11.88
C ALA A 173 -2.39 18.51 13.35
N GLU A 174 -2.54 17.39 14.05
CA GLU A 174 -2.96 17.35 15.46
C GLU A 174 -1.90 17.94 16.40
N ILE A 175 -0.60 17.75 16.10
CA ILE A 175 0.51 18.20 16.95
C ILE A 175 0.52 19.74 17.12
N PRO A 176 0.52 20.57 16.05
CA PRO A 176 0.42 22.02 16.14
C PRO A 176 -1.02 22.52 16.32
N LYS A 177 -2.02 21.63 16.35
CA LYS A 177 -3.46 21.96 16.37
C LYS A 177 -3.87 22.92 15.24
N ARG A 178 -3.32 22.72 14.05
CA ARG A 178 -3.67 23.46 12.85
C ARG A 178 -4.55 22.57 11.95
N PRO A 179 -5.56 23.14 11.26
CA PRO A 179 -6.36 22.35 10.33
C PRO A 179 -5.49 21.83 9.18
N LEU A 180 -5.60 20.54 8.87
CA LEU A 180 -4.84 19.88 7.80
C LEU A 180 -5.02 20.60 6.45
N SER A 181 -6.19 21.17 6.20
CA SER A 181 -6.51 21.97 5.01
C SER A 181 -5.66 23.22 4.82
N SER A 182 -4.91 23.65 5.85
CA SER A 182 -4.02 24.82 5.80
C SER A 182 -2.53 24.45 5.71
N LEU A 183 -2.19 23.16 5.58
CA LEU A 183 -0.81 22.68 5.69
C LEU A 183 -0.27 22.18 4.35
N LYS A 184 1.00 22.53 4.09
CA LYS A 184 1.84 21.98 3.03
C LYS A 184 2.84 21.03 3.67
N LEU A 185 2.71 19.73 3.41
CA LEU A 185 3.47 18.69 4.08
C LEU A 185 4.27 17.86 3.06
N ILE A 186 5.44 17.41 3.49
CA ILE A 186 6.18 16.34 2.82
C ILE A 186 6.31 15.18 3.78
N THR A 187 5.80 14.01 3.38
CA THR A 187 5.85 12.78 4.17
C THR A 187 6.82 11.80 3.53
N CYS A 188 7.81 11.33 4.30
CA CYS A 188 8.84 10.39 3.88
C CYS A 188 8.58 9.04 4.57
N HIS A 189 7.90 8.14 3.88
CA HIS A 189 7.72 6.74 4.28
C HIS A 189 8.97 5.97 3.88
N LEU A 190 9.88 5.72 4.83
CA LEU A 190 11.16 5.07 4.60
C LEU A 190 11.19 3.72 5.32
N GLY A 191 10.89 2.66 4.59
CA GLY A 191 10.94 1.26 5.04
C GLY A 191 11.81 0.40 4.13
N ASN A 192 11.49 -0.87 3.97
CA ASN A 192 12.09 -1.70 2.91
C ASN A 192 11.58 -1.26 1.52
N GLY A 193 10.28 -0.91 1.39
CA GLY A 193 9.77 -0.04 0.35
C GLY A 193 9.83 1.41 0.84
N CYS A 194 10.13 2.35 -0.06
CA CYS A 194 10.25 3.77 0.27
C CYS A 194 9.44 4.62 -0.70
N SER A 195 8.70 5.58 -0.16
CA SER A 195 8.03 6.62 -0.94
C SER A 195 8.07 7.96 -0.23
N ILE A 196 7.89 9.02 -0.98
CA ILE A 196 7.78 10.38 -0.48
C ILE A 196 6.62 11.06 -1.20
N THR A 197 5.83 11.84 -0.49
CA THR A 197 4.60 12.46 -1.02
C THR A 197 4.55 13.93 -0.65
N ALA A 198 4.19 14.76 -1.62
CA ALA A 198 3.82 16.16 -1.46
C ALA A 198 2.33 16.25 -1.17
N ILE A 199 1.96 16.88 -0.06
CA ILE A 199 0.58 16.99 0.42
C ILE A 199 0.23 18.46 0.61
N ASP A 200 -0.82 18.94 -0.07
CA ASP A 200 -1.34 20.29 0.09
C ASP A 200 -2.80 20.21 0.57
N GLY A 201 -3.09 20.82 1.70
CA GLY A 201 -4.43 20.83 2.27
C GLY A 201 -5.01 19.45 2.54
N GLY A 202 -4.18 18.46 2.86
CA GLY A 202 -4.58 17.07 3.10
C GLY A 202 -4.74 16.22 1.84
N LYS A 203 -4.44 16.76 0.66
CA LYS A 203 -4.51 16.05 -0.63
C LYS A 203 -3.11 15.73 -1.14
N SER A 204 -2.91 14.51 -1.62
CA SER A 204 -1.69 14.16 -2.37
C SER A 204 -1.66 14.91 -3.69
N ILE A 205 -0.60 15.69 -3.94
CA ILE A 205 -0.43 16.44 -5.19
C ILE A 205 0.72 15.92 -6.05
N ASP A 206 1.65 15.17 -5.49
CA ASP A 206 2.67 14.39 -6.18
C ASP A 206 3.22 13.31 -5.24
N THR A 207 3.66 12.18 -5.78
CA THR A 207 4.28 11.10 -5.02
C THR A 207 5.39 10.43 -5.81
N SER A 208 6.37 9.82 -5.15
CA SER A 208 7.58 9.29 -5.79
C SER A 208 7.40 7.94 -6.45
N MET A 209 6.54 7.05 -5.93
CA MET A 209 6.21 5.81 -6.62
C MET A 209 5.30 6.10 -7.80
N GLY A 210 5.46 5.36 -8.89
CA GLY A 210 4.87 5.64 -10.18
C GLY A 210 3.71 4.74 -10.56
N PHE A 211 3.78 4.23 -11.78
CA PHE A 211 2.89 3.21 -12.33
C PHE A 211 2.92 1.93 -11.49
N THR A 212 4.10 1.58 -10.97
CA THR A 212 4.35 0.49 -10.02
C THR A 212 5.13 1.00 -8.82
N PRO A 213 5.27 0.20 -7.73
CA PRO A 213 6.09 0.58 -6.58
C PRO A 213 7.61 0.57 -6.85
N LEU A 214 8.06 0.60 -8.10
CA LEU A 214 9.49 0.54 -8.48
C LEU A 214 10.13 1.92 -8.61
N GLU A 215 9.42 2.89 -9.23
CA GLU A 215 9.90 4.25 -9.47
C GLU A 215 10.14 5.02 -8.16
N GLY A 216 11.03 5.99 -8.18
CA GLY A 216 11.23 6.97 -7.12
C GLY A 216 12.52 6.76 -6.33
N LEU A 217 12.38 6.57 -5.02
CA LEU A 217 13.48 6.46 -4.09
C LEU A 217 14.29 5.17 -4.29
N VAL A 218 15.57 5.20 -3.93
CA VAL A 218 16.34 3.97 -3.70
C VAL A 218 15.72 3.24 -2.50
N MET A 219 15.49 1.92 -2.61
CA MET A 219 14.82 1.13 -1.58
C MET A 219 15.73 0.00 -1.09
N GLY A 220 15.22 -0.88 -0.25
CA GLY A 220 16.00 -2.04 0.21
C GLY A 220 16.50 -2.91 -0.93
N THR A 221 15.61 -3.29 -1.87
CA THR A 221 15.92 -4.18 -3.01
C THR A 221 15.55 -3.59 -4.38
N ARG A 222 14.76 -2.49 -4.43
CA ARG A 222 14.31 -1.84 -5.66
C ARG A 222 15.22 -0.68 -6.02
N CYS A 223 15.47 -0.51 -7.33
CA CYS A 223 16.41 0.50 -7.81
C CYS A 223 15.93 1.96 -7.63
N GLY A 224 14.62 2.22 -7.63
CA GLY A 224 14.08 3.57 -7.81
C GLY A 224 14.29 4.07 -9.23
N ASP A 225 14.40 5.40 -9.40
CA ASP A 225 14.61 6.01 -10.72
C ASP A 225 15.90 5.58 -11.38
N ILE A 226 15.77 5.17 -12.63
CA ILE A 226 16.88 4.89 -13.55
C ILE A 226 16.57 5.49 -14.92
N ASP A 227 17.58 5.60 -15.77
CA ASP A 227 17.38 5.86 -17.19
C ASP A 227 16.75 4.62 -17.85
N PRO A 228 15.57 4.72 -18.49
CA PRO A 228 14.93 3.60 -19.19
C PRO A 228 15.81 2.95 -20.26
N ALA A 229 16.73 3.68 -20.89
CA ALA A 229 17.66 3.16 -21.90
C ALA A 229 18.56 2.04 -21.34
N ILE A 230 18.79 1.99 -20.02
CA ILE A 230 19.53 0.90 -19.37
C ILE A 230 18.87 -0.45 -19.64
N ILE A 231 17.52 -0.49 -19.69
CA ILE A 231 16.76 -1.74 -19.93
C ILE A 231 17.09 -2.28 -21.31
N PHE A 232 17.02 -1.44 -22.34
CA PHE A 232 17.33 -1.83 -23.72
C PHE A 232 18.80 -2.22 -23.89
N HIS A 233 19.72 -1.45 -23.29
CA HIS A 233 21.14 -1.79 -23.28
C HIS A 233 21.41 -3.18 -22.68
N LEU A 234 20.78 -3.54 -21.56
CA LEU A 234 20.91 -4.86 -20.95
C LEU A 234 20.31 -5.98 -21.81
N MET A 235 19.21 -5.69 -22.51
CA MET A 235 18.61 -6.66 -23.44
C MET A 235 19.49 -6.89 -24.66
N ASP A 236 20.00 -5.82 -25.28
CA ASP A 236 20.69 -5.87 -26.56
C ASP A 236 22.15 -6.30 -26.39
N GLU A 237 22.89 -5.70 -25.47
CA GLU A 237 24.34 -5.97 -25.32
C GLU A 237 24.64 -7.15 -24.39
N HIS A 238 23.78 -7.38 -23.38
CA HIS A 238 24.00 -8.45 -22.39
C HIS A 238 23.02 -9.62 -22.51
N GLN A 239 22.13 -9.60 -23.52
CA GLN A 239 21.15 -10.65 -23.82
C GLN A 239 20.33 -11.07 -22.57
N MET A 240 20.06 -10.11 -21.69
CA MET A 240 19.21 -10.34 -20.53
C MET A 240 17.73 -10.36 -20.92
N SER A 241 16.98 -11.36 -20.48
CA SER A 241 15.54 -11.37 -20.72
C SER A 241 14.83 -10.29 -19.89
N ALA A 242 13.68 -9.83 -20.37
CA ALA A 242 12.82 -8.84 -19.65
C ALA A 242 12.50 -9.32 -18.23
N GLU A 243 12.26 -10.61 -18.05
CA GLU A 243 12.00 -11.21 -16.73
C GLU A 243 13.19 -11.08 -15.78
N LYS A 244 14.42 -11.39 -16.25
CA LYS A 244 15.65 -11.22 -15.46
C LYS A 244 15.89 -9.76 -15.08
N ILE A 245 15.64 -8.84 -16.00
CA ILE A 245 15.75 -7.40 -15.75
C ILE A 245 14.71 -6.97 -14.71
N ASN A 246 13.45 -7.38 -14.87
CA ASN A 246 12.40 -7.09 -13.90
C ASN A 246 12.75 -7.61 -12.50
N GLN A 247 13.24 -8.85 -12.40
CA GLN A 247 13.72 -9.42 -11.14
C GLN A 247 14.89 -8.63 -10.55
N MET A 248 15.86 -8.23 -11.37
CA MET A 248 17.01 -7.43 -10.95
C MET A 248 16.56 -6.08 -10.39
N LEU A 249 15.71 -5.34 -11.11
CA LEU A 249 15.26 -4.00 -10.70
C LEU A 249 14.44 -4.03 -9.41
N ASN A 250 13.61 -5.05 -9.21
CA ASN A 250 12.71 -5.15 -8.07
C ASN A 250 13.31 -5.85 -6.84
N ARG A 251 14.22 -6.83 -7.02
CA ARG A 251 14.66 -7.72 -5.94
C ARG A 251 16.15 -7.73 -5.68
N ASN A 252 16.97 -7.29 -6.64
CA ASN A 252 18.44 -7.40 -6.57
C ASN A 252 19.15 -6.05 -6.74
N SER A 253 18.42 -4.95 -6.59
CA SER A 253 18.93 -3.57 -6.71
C SER A 253 18.86 -2.84 -5.35
N GLY A 254 18.79 -1.55 -5.36
CA GLY A 254 18.67 -0.73 -4.16
C GLY A 254 19.88 -0.85 -3.22
N LEU A 255 19.62 -0.80 -1.92
CA LEU A 255 20.66 -0.95 -0.90
C LEU A 255 21.38 -2.29 -1.04
N LEU A 256 20.64 -3.38 -1.26
CA LEU A 256 21.18 -4.70 -1.51
C LEU A 256 22.11 -4.72 -2.72
N GLY A 257 21.66 -4.23 -3.86
CA GLY A 257 22.42 -4.30 -5.11
C GLY A 257 23.72 -3.50 -5.08
N VAL A 258 23.68 -2.31 -4.47
CA VAL A 258 24.84 -1.43 -4.36
C VAL A 258 25.81 -1.92 -3.29
N SER A 259 25.31 -2.26 -2.09
CA SER A 259 26.18 -2.74 -1.00
C SER A 259 26.72 -4.14 -1.24
N GLY A 260 25.93 -5.01 -1.86
CA GLY A 260 26.22 -6.43 -2.02
C GLY A 260 26.05 -7.26 -0.74
N LEU A 261 25.34 -6.72 0.27
CA LEU A 261 25.23 -7.34 1.61
C LEU A 261 23.80 -7.78 1.90
N GLY A 262 22.88 -6.82 2.06
CA GLY A 262 21.50 -7.08 2.43
C GLY A 262 20.62 -5.86 2.15
N SER A 263 19.30 -6.06 2.26
CA SER A 263 18.30 -4.98 2.16
C SER A 263 18.05 -4.28 3.49
N ASP A 264 18.49 -4.88 4.60
CA ASP A 264 18.32 -4.30 5.94
C ASP A 264 19.34 -3.19 6.18
N VAL A 265 18.85 -2.00 6.46
CA VAL A 265 19.72 -0.85 6.73
C VAL A 265 20.63 -1.06 7.94
N ARG A 266 20.26 -1.95 8.88
CA ARG A 266 21.06 -2.27 10.06
C ARG A 266 22.34 -3.01 9.68
N ASP A 267 22.24 -3.97 8.75
CA ASP A 267 23.38 -4.72 8.24
C ASP A 267 24.30 -3.80 7.43
N VAL A 268 23.70 -2.89 6.64
CA VAL A 268 24.47 -1.89 5.89
C VAL A 268 25.21 -0.93 6.84
N PHE A 269 24.59 -0.50 7.96
CA PHE A 269 25.27 0.32 8.97
C PHE A 269 26.41 -0.42 9.66
N GLN A 270 26.25 -1.69 9.96
CA GLN A 270 27.32 -2.51 10.52
C GLN A 270 28.53 -2.54 9.56
N ALA A 271 28.29 -2.85 8.29
CA ALA A 271 29.32 -2.89 7.29
C ALA A 271 30.03 -1.51 7.08
N VAL A 272 29.27 -0.40 7.20
CA VAL A 272 29.88 0.96 7.22
C VAL A 272 30.85 1.11 8.39
N SER A 273 30.49 0.61 9.58
CA SER A 273 31.37 0.68 10.75
C SER A 273 32.63 -0.19 10.60
N GLU A 274 32.57 -1.20 9.75
CA GLU A 274 33.66 -2.10 9.38
C GLU A 274 34.50 -1.58 8.19
N GLY A 275 34.15 -0.37 7.67
CA GLY A 275 34.90 0.29 6.60
C GLY A 275 34.51 -0.13 5.18
N ASN A 276 33.39 -0.83 4.98
CA ASN A 276 32.93 -1.25 3.65
C ASN A 276 32.52 -0.05 2.78
N SER A 277 33.29 0.22 1.72
CA SER A 277 33.09 1.36 0.84
C SER A 277 31.78 1.31 0.04
N ARG A 278 31.33 0.12 -0.37
CA ARG A 278 30.07 -0.06 -1.09
C ARG A 278 28.87 0.18 -0.17
N ALA A 279 28.94 -0.23 1.09
CA ALA A 279 27.91 0.09 2.09
C ALA A 279 27.82 1.61 2.33
N VAL A 280 28.96 2.30 2.41
CA VAL A 280 29.00 3.77 2.51
C VAL A 280 28.35 4.41 1.28
N LEU A 281 28.66 3.92 0.07
CA LEU A 281 28.09 4.41 -1.18
C LEU A 281 26.56 4.21 -1.20
N ALA A 282 26.08 3.02 -0.84
CA ALA A 282 24.65 2.69 -0.82
C ALA A 282 23.86 3.65 0.09
N LEU A 283 24.35 3.91 1.32
CA LEU A 283 23.70 4.88 2.22
C LEU A 283 23.77 6.31 1.70
N LYS A 284 24.88 6.71 1.06
CA LYS A 284 24.99 8.04 0.44
C LYS A 284 23.97 8.21 -0.68
N MET A 285 23.82 7.21 -1.57
CA MET A 285 22.84 7.22 -2.67
C MET A 285 21.43 7.29 -2.13
N PHE A 286 21.09 6.49 -1.12
CA PHE A 286 19.79 6.49 -0.47
C PHE A 286 19.43 7.88 0.08
N CYS A 287 20.28 8.44 0.95
CA CYS A 287 20.03 9.75 1.56
C CYS A 287 19.99 10.87 0.50
N TYR A 288 20.87 10.81 -0.50
CA TYR A 288 20.92 11.80 -1.58
C TYR A 288 19.62 11.83 -2.37
N ARG A 289 19.09 10.67 -2.76
CA ARG A 289 17.83 10.57 -3.50
C ARG A 289 16.65 11.15 -2.68
N VAL A 290 16.55 10.82 -1.40
CA VAL A 290 15.51 11.38 -0.52
C VAL A 290 15.63 12.91 -0.45
N SER A 291 16.85 13.43 -0.28
CA SER A 291 17.07 14.89 -0.24
C SER A 291 16.66 15.58 -1.56
N GLN A 292 16.93 14.93 -2.71
CA GLN A 292 16.51 15.46 -4.02
C GLN A 292 14.98 15.53 -4.13
N TYR A 293 14.26 14.49 -3.70
CA TYR A 293 12.80 14.47 -3.73
C TYR A 293 12.18 15.47 -2.76
N ILE A 294 12.77 15.70 -1.58
CA ILE A 294 12.34 16.78 -0.68
C ILE A 294 12.44 18.12 -1.39
N GLY A 295 13.59 18.42 -2.03
CA GLY A 295 13.78 19.67 -2.78
C GLY A 295 12.79 19.82 -3.94
N LYS A 296 12.55 18.72 -4.72
CA LYS A 296 11.53 18.66 -5.77
C LYS A 296 10.16 19.06 -5.21
N TYR A 297 9.76 18.47 -4.10
CA TYR A 297 8.41 18.66 -3.56
C TYR A 297 8.22 19.98 -2.81
N VAL A 298 9.26 20.56 -2.24
CA VAL A 298 9.19 21.96 -1.77
C VAL A 298 8.89 22.92 -2.92
N ALA A 299 9.49 22.68 -4.09
CA ALA A 299 9.21 23.47 -5.30
C ALA A 299 7.77 23.25 -5.80
N VAL A 300 7.29 22.02 -5.83
CA VAL A 300 5.91 21.67 -6.23
C VAL A 300 4.88 22.31 -5.30
N LEU A 301 5.12 22.30 -3.99
CA LEU A 301 4.24 22.88 -2.96
C LEU A 301 4.33 24.42 -2.91
N GLY A 302 5.41 25.01 -3.44
CA GLY A 302 5.68 26.44 -3.26
C GLY A 302 5.92 26.84 -1.80
N GLY A 303 6.45 25.93 -0.99
CA GLY A 303 6.74 26.11 0.44
C GLY A 303 6.60 24.80 1.22
N LEU A 304 6.83 24.84 2.54
CA LEU A 304 6.76 23.68 3.41
C LEU A 304 6.39 24.09 4.84
N ASP A 305 5.30 23.54 5.37
CA ASP A 305 4.91 23.72 6.78
C ASP A 305 5.51 22.66 7.70
N ALA A 306 5.70 21.41 7.22
CA ALA A 306 6.42 20.39 7.97
C ALA A 306 6.97 19.27 7.07
N LEU A 307 8.12 18.71 7.49
CA LEU A 307 8.73 17.50 6.95
C LEU A 307 8.51 16.34 7.92
N ILE A 308 7.93 15.25 7.46
CA ILE A 308 7.58 14.09 8.29
C ILE A 308 8.39 12.86 7.87
N PHE A 309 9.03 12.18 8.83
CA PHE A 309 9.68 10.90 8.65
C PHE A 309 8.85 9.81 9.33
N THR A 310 8.63 8.69 8.63
CA THR A 310 7.84 7.56 9.11
C THR A 310 8.36 6.23 8.57
N ALA A 311 7.76 5.14 8.99
CA ALA A 311 8.14 3.76 8.71
C ALA A 311 9.52 3.36 9.27
N GLY A 312 9.86 2.08 9.15
CA GLY A 312 10.95 1.47 9.89
C GLY A 312 12.29 2.21 9.88
N ILE A 313 12.76 2.69 8.71
CA ILE A 313 13.99 3.48 8.59
C ILE A 313 13.73 4.93 9.03
N GLY A 314 12.62 5.53 8.61
CA GLY A 314 12.26 6.90 8.94
C GLY A 314 12.15 7.12 10.45
N GLU A 315 11.56 6.18 11.17
CA GLU A 315 11.36 6.24 12.61
C GLU A 315 12.62 5.89 13.41
N ASN A 316 13.36 4.85 12.99
CA ASN A 316 14.38 4.23 13.83
C ASN A 316 15.83 4.54 13.44
N ALA A 317 16.08 5.25 12.32
CA ALA A 317 17.43 5.54 11.84
C ALA A 317 17.80 7.05 11.94
N PRO A 318 18.14 7.58 13.13
CA PRO A 318 18.45 9.00 13.30
C PRO A 318 19.64 9.47 12.46
N ARG A 319 20.60 8.59 12.16
CA ARG A 319 21.74 8.90 11.27
C ARG A 319 21.29 9.14 9.82
N ILE A 320 20.28 8.42 9.35
CA ILE A 320 19.70 8.61 8.01
C ILE A 320 18.99 9.95 7.95
N ARG A 321 18.11 10.26 8.91
CA ARG A 321 17.39 11.56 8.97
C ARG A 321 18.38 12.73 9.00
N ALA A 322 19.42 12.64 9.83
CA ALA A 322 20.46 13.67 9.91
C ALA A 322 21.17 13.86 8.56
N LYS A 323 21.50 12.74 7.87
CA LYS A 323 22.20 12.80 6.58
C LYS A 323 21.31 13.34 5.46
N ILE A 324 20.01 13.05 5.47
CA ILE A 324 19.03 13.62 4.55
C ILE A 324 18.93 15.14 4.74
N CYS A 325 18.80 15.60 6.00
CA CYS A 325 18.61 17.02 6.30
C CYS A 325 19.88 17.86 6.17
N GLU A 326 21.08 17.25 6.09
CA GLU A 326 22.38 17.92 6.14
C GLU A 326 22.51 19.09 5.14
N LYS A 327 21.93 18.95 3.95
CA LYS A 327 22.01 19.94 2.86
C LYS A 327 20.74 20.76 2.66
N LEU A 328 19.72 20.59 3.50
CA LEU A 328 18.41 21.21 3.33
C LEU A 328 18.25 22.50 4.14
N GLY A 329 19.33 22.99 4.79
CA GLY A 329 19.30 24.21 5.61
C GLY A 329 18.85 25.47 4.85
N PHE A 330 19.13 25.56 3.53
CA PHE A 330 18.67 26.66 2.69
C PHE A 330 17.14 26.70 2.52
N LEU A 331 16.45 25.60 2.81
CA LEU A 331 14.99 25.50 2.86
C LEU A 331 14.42 25.76 4.26
N GLY A 332 15.24 26.18 5.21
CA GLY A 332 14.83 26.35 6.60
C GLY A 332 14.73 25.04 7.39
N ILE A 333 15.18 23.91 6.84
CA ILE A 333 15.12 22.60 7.48
C ILE A 333 16.39 22.40 8.32
N HIS A 334 16.28 22.61 9.65
CA HIS A 334 17.38 22.47 10.59
C HIS A 334 17.05 21.45 11.66
N LEU A 335 17.79 20.34 11.66
CA LEU A 335 17.61 19.24 12.61
C LEU A 335 18.39 19.49 13.90
N GLU A 336 17.83 19.10 15.06
CA GLU A 336 18.51 19.10 16.36
C GLU A 336 18.93 17.66 16.73
N ASP A 337 20.22 17.43 16.85
CA ASP A 337 20.83 16.10 17.06
C ASP A 337 20.31 15.41 18.33
N LYS A 338 20.15 16.14 19.44
CA LYS A 338 19.68 15.56 20.71
C LYS A 338 18.24 15.07 20.59
N LYS A 339 17.35 15.87 20.04
CA LYS A 339 15.94 15.52 19.80
C LYS A 339 15.83 14.37 18.79
N ASN A 340 16.65 14.41 17.72
CA ASN A 340 16.66 13.38 16.69
C ASN A 340 17.01 11.99 17.24
N ARG A 341 17.84 11.91 18.27
CA ARG A 341 18.27 10.64 18.90
C ARG A 341 17.37 10.18 20.04
N SER A 342 16.37 10.98 20.47
CA SER A 342 15.42 10.52 21.49
C SER A 342 14.62 9.29 21.00
N ARG A 343 14.04 8.54 21.93
CA ARG A 343 13.18 7.38 21.61
C ARG A 343 11.70 7.68 21.76
N ASP A 344 11.37 8.97 21.95
CA ASP A 344 9.97 9.39 22.10
C ASP A 344 9.21 9.11 20.79
N ILE A 345 7.94 8.82 20.92
CA ILE A 345 7.00 8.60 19.81
C ILE A 345 6.41 9.96 19.41
N ASP A 346 6.07 10.13 18.13
CA ASP A 346 5.44 11.34 17.58
C ASP A 346 6.13 12.64 18.01
N LYS A 347 7.42 12.74 17.70
CA LYS A 347 8.29 13.80 18.19
C LYS A 347 8.69 14.81 17.13
N ALA A 348 8.88 16.05 17.58
CA ALA A 348 9.52 17.11 16.82
C ALA A 348 11.06 17.07 17.02
N ILE A 349 11.80 17.08 15.91
CA ILE A 349 13.28 16.97 15.92
C ILE A 349 13.99 18.16 15.29
N HIS A 350 13.26 19.24 14.98
CA HIS A 350 13.82 20.49 14.45
C HIS A 350 14.47 21.36 15.53
N ARG A 351 15.35 22.26 15.11
CA ARG A 351 16.10 23.18 15.95
C ARG A 351 15.44 24.55 15.94
N GLY A 352 15.02 25.01 17.14
CA GLY A 352 14.45 26.37 17.31
C GLY A 352 13.08 26.53 16.64
N GLU A 353 12.51 27.71 16.81
CA GLU A 353 11.18 28.05 16.27
C GLU A 353 11.24 28.54 14.82
N ASP A 354 12.41 29.01 14.37
CA ASP A 354 12.63 29.52 13.01
C ASP A 354 12.85 28.39 11.98
N SER A 355 12.98 27.16 12.43
CA SER A 355 13.14 26.01 11.53
C SER A 355 11.77 25.49 11.06
N VAL A 356 11.70 25.07 9.79
CA VAL A 356 10.60 24.22 9.35
C VAL A 356 10.47 23.04 10.29
N PRO A 357 9.28 22.75 10.83
CA PRO A 357 9.04 21.60 11.69
C PRO A 357 9.47 20.30 11.03
N ILE A 358 10.28 19.51 11.71
CA ILE A 358 10.67 18.16 11.31
C ILE A 358 10.06 17.21 12.34
N LEU A 359 9.19 16.32 11.90
CA LEU A 359 8.47 15.39 12.76
C LEU A 359 8.91 13.96 12.46
N VAL A 360 8.92 13.13 13.50
CA VAL A 360 9.00 11.66 13.37
C VAL A 360 7.71 11.12 13.93
N ILE A 361 6.88 10.55 13.07
CA ILE A 361 5.55 10.05 13.40
C ILE A 361 5.52 8.56 13.05
N SER A 362 5.15 7.73 14.01
CA SER A 362 4.98 6.30 13.76
C SER A 362 3.72 6.07 12.92
N THR A 363 3.89 5.37 11.79
CA THR A 363 2.72 4.99 10.98
C THR A 363 1.87 3.95 11.69
N ASN A 364 0.57 4.03 11.50
CA ASN A 364 -0.39 3.04 11.99
C ASN A 364 -1.47 2.82 10.92
N GLU A 365 -1.08 2.04 9.92
CA GLU A 365 -1.94 1.75 8.78
C GLU A 365 -3.16 0.92 9.19
N GLU A 366 -2.99 -0.01 10.15
CA GLU A 366 -4.07 -0.85 10.66
C GLU A 366 -5.16 -0.01 11.33
N LEU A 367 -4.77 1.00 12.10
CA LEU A 367 -5.74 1.92 12.72
C LEU A 367 -6.52 2.72 11.69
N LEU A 368 -5.85 3.21 10.64
CA LEU A 368 -6.53 3.94 9.57
C LEU A 368 -7.50 3.04 8.79
N ILE A 369 -7.10 1.79 8.51
CA ILE A 369 -7.97 0.79 7.90
C ILE A 369 -9.19 0.53 8.78
N ALA A 370 -9.01 0.36 10.09
CA ALA A 370 -10.12 0.17 11.03
C ALA A 370 -11.07 1.37 11.06
N ARG A 371 -10.54 2.61 11.09
CA ARG A 371 -11.34 3.85 11.04
C ARG A 371 -12.15 3.98 9.76
N ASP A 372 -11.53 3.71 8.61
CA ASP A 372 -12.23 3.75 7.32
C ASP A 372 -13.33 2.67 7.25
N THR A 373 -13.03 1.46 7.74
CA THR A 373 -13.99 0.36 7.81
C THR A 373 -15.19 0.74 8.67
N LEU A 374 -14.96 1.24 9.89
CA LEU A 374 -16.05 1.67 10.79
C LEU A 374 -16.89 2.78 10.18
N ARG A 375 -16.25 3.81 9.61
CA ARG A 375 -16.94 4.94 8.96
C ARG A 375 -17.89 4.47 7.85
N LEU A 376 -17.46 3.54 7.01
CA LEU A 376 -18.29 3.03 5.91
C LEU A 376 -19.50 2.26 6.43
N ILE A 377 -19.33 1.42 7.44
CA ILE A 377 -20.43 0.65 8.03
C ILE A 377 -21.46 1.58 8.67
N GLU A 378 -21.01 2.57 9.45
CA GLU A 378 -21.90 3.55 10.09
C GLU A 378 -22.68 4.35 9.04
N THR A 379 -22.05 4.71 7.93
CA THR A 379 -22.69 5.44 6.84
C THR A 379 -23.77 4.60 6.16
N GLU A 380 -23.51 3.32 5.88
CA GLU A 380 -24.51 2.43 5.26
C GLU A 380 -25.67 2.08 6.18
N GLN A 381 -25.40 1.81 7.47
CA GLN A 381 -26.48 1.60 8.44
C GLN A 381 -27.44 2.79 8.55
N HIS A 382 -26.97 4.01 8.21
CA HIS A 382 -27.80 5.21 8.15
C HIS A 382 -28.43 5.45 6.76
N ALA A 383 -27.88 4.87 5.70
CA ALA A 383 -28.37 5.03 4.33
C ALA A 383 -29.58 4.10 4.02
N GLU A 384 -29.54 2.84 4.48
CA GLU A 384 -30.65 1.89 4.28
C GLU A 384 -32.03 2.42 4.72
N PRO A 385 -32.21 3.04 5.91
CA PRO A 385 -33.50 3.60 6.30
C PRO A 385 -33.93 4.79 5.43
N LEU A 386 -32.98 5.57 4.91
CA LEU A 386 -33.25 6.73 4.07
C LEU A 386 -33.63 6.33 2.64
N GLU A 387 -32.99 5.33 2.07
CA GLU A 387 -33.35 4.79 0.76
C GLU A 387 -34.69 4.05 0.80
N ALA A 388 -34.94 3.24 1.83
CA ALA A 388 -36.21 2.59 2.04
C ALA A 388 -37.37 3.62 2.25
N MET A 389 -37.10 4.71 2.96
CA MET A 389 -38.05 5.83 3.10
C MET A 389 -38.27 6.59 1.78
N ALA A 390 -37.21 6.81 0.99
CA ALA A 390 -37.30 7.45 -0.31
C ALA A 390 -38.07 6.59 -1.31
N GLU A 391 -37.81 5.28 -1.36
CA GLU A 391 -38.56 4.30 -2.16
C GLU A 391 -40.03 4.21 -1.71
N PHE A 392 -40.28 4.13 -0.41
CA PHE A 392 -41.65 4.17 0.15
C PHE A 392 -42.37 5.46 -0.22
N THR A 393 -41.73 6.63 -0.11
CA THR A 393 -42.28 7.92 -0.50
C THR A 393 -42.60 7.96 -1.99
N ARG A 394 -41.73 7.39 -2.84
CA ARG A 394 -41.93 7.27 -4.28
C ARG A 394 -43.10 6.34 -4.62
N LEU A 395 -43.25 5.22 -3.93
CA LEU A 395 -44.35 4.27 -4.10
C LEU A 395 -45.68 4.90 -3.65
N VAL A 396 -45.72 5.67 -2.55
CA VAL A 396 -46.89 6.41 -2.10
C VAL A 396 -47.27 7.49 -3.11
N GLN A 397 -46.32 8.24 -3.66
CA GLN A 397 -46.57 9.23 -4.70
C GLN A 397 -47.08 8.62 -6.01
N LEU A 398 -46.68 7.40 -6.34
CA LEU A 398 -47.20 6.65 -7.50
C LEU A 398 -48.59 6.11 -7.25
N ALA A 399 -48.95 5.75 -6.01
CA ALA A 399 -50.27 5.27 -5.63
C ALA A 399 -51.32 6.40 -5.55
N ASP A 400 -50.91 7.65 -5.27
CA ASP A 400 -51.79 8.82 -5.21
C ASP A 400 -52.01 9.52 -6.57
N GLN A 401 -51.47 9.00 -7.69
CA GLN A 401 -51.80 9.50 -9.01
C GLN A 401 -53.14 8.90 -9.45
N PRO A 402 -54.19 9.72 -9.71
CA PRO A 402 -55.45 9.21 -10.20
C PRO A 402 -55.25 8.52 -11.56
N ASP A 403 -55.86 7.36 -11.71
CA ASP A 403 -55.90 6.53 -12.90
C ASP A 403 -56.11 7.37 -14.18
N ASN A 404 -55.07 7.68 -14.90
CA ASN A 404 -55.13 7.99 -16.32
C ASN A 404 -54.91 6.69 -17.08
N ALA A 405 -55.96 5.91 -17.20
CA ALA A 405 -56.02 4.78 -18.11
C ALA A 405 -55.97 5.31 -19.55
N PRO A 406 -55.01 4.92 -20.40
CA PRO A 406 -55.07 5.21 -21.81
C PRO A 406 -56.10 4.27 -22.46
N GLU A 407 -57.09 4.91 -23.09
CA GLU A 407 -58.07 4.31 -23.98
C GLU A 407 -57.39 3.45 -25.07
N SER A 408 -57.99 2.30 -25.24
CA SER A 408 -57.79 1.36 -26.33
C SER A 408 -57.59 2.05 -27.70
N GLN A 409 -56.51 1.81 -28.36
CA GLN A 409 -56.43 1.97 -29.83
C GLN A 409 -56.22 0.63 -30.50
N ARG A 410 -57.15 0.45 -31.42
CA ARG A 410 -57.42 -0.70 -32.27
C ARG A 410 -56.25 -1.00 -33.22
N THR A 411 -56.07 -2.26 -33.42
CA THR A 411 -55.39 -2.90 -34.55
C THR A 411 -55.73 -2.26 -35.89
N GLU A 412 -54.70 -1.88 -36.65
CA GLU A 412 -54.72 -1.87 -38.13
C GLU A 412 -53.46 -2.54 -38.66
N GLU A 413 -53.73 -3.65 -39.36
CA GLU A 413 -52.80 -4.31 -40.26
C GLU A 413 -52.46 -3.37 -41.43
N GLN A 414 -51.23 -3.15 -41.73
CA GLN A 414 -50.79 -2.72 -43.05
C GLN A 414 -49.53 -3.48 -43.53
N LYS A 415 -49.86 -4.23 -44.51
CA LYS A 415 -49.13 -4.84 -45.60
C LYS A 415 -47.70 -4.37 -45.90
N ILE A 416 -46.87 -5.36 -46.04
CA ILE A 416 -45.59 -5.43 -46.71
C ILE A 416 -45.76 -4.91 -48.17
N ASP A 417 -44.93 -3.99 -48.60
CA ASP A 417 -44.64 -3.75 -50.01
C ASP A 417 -43.10 -3.78 -50.21
N GLU A 418 -42.70 -4.85 -50.88
CA GLU A 418 -41.35 -5.03 -51.40
C GLU A 418 -41.26 -4.28 -52.73
N SER A 419 -40.32 -3.34 -52.86
CA SER A 419 -39.60 -3.04 -54.12
C SER A 419 -38.91 -1.70 -54.07
N ASN A 420 -37.64 -1.61 -53.92
CA ASN A 420 -36.71 -1.19 -54.96
C ASN A 420 -35.27 -1.06 -54.45
N PRO A 421 -34.28 -1.63 -55.12
CA PRO A 421 -32.90 -1.35 -54.85
C PRO A 421 -32.39 -0.25 -55.78
N ASP A 422 -31.65 0.69 -55.25
CA ASP A 422 -30.60 1.49 -55.91
C ASP A 422 -30.42 2.81 -55.12
N ASP A 423 -29.32 2.93 -54.42
CA ASP A 423 -28.37 3.98 -54.76
C ASP A 423 -27.08 3.85 -53.93
N ALA A 424 -26.08 3.75 -54.71
CA ALA A 424 -24.69 3.61 -54.32
C ALA A 424 -24.04 4.96 -53.99
N ARG A 425 -22.94 4.86 -53.25
CA ARG A 425 -21.79 5.76 -53.26
C ARG A 425 -21.89 7.06 -52.48
N PHE A 426 -21.15 7.08 -51.35
CA PHE A 426 -20.24 8.20 -51.06
C PHE A 426 -18.93 7.67 -50.49
N SER A 427 -17.97 7.53 -51.41
CA SER A 427 -16.56 7.39 -51.08
C SER A 427 -16.00 8.80 -50.87
N HIS A 428 -15.55 9.11 -49.64
CA HIS A 428 -14.67 10.25 -49.45
C HIS A 428 -13.21 9.81 -49.62
N GLN A 429 -12.64 10.23 -50.74
CA GLN A 429 -11.21 10.26 -50.99
C GLN A 429 -10.57 11.29 -50.05
N VAL A 430 -9.56 10.86 -49.31
CA VAL A 430 -8.60 11.77 -48.69
C VAL A 430 -7.45 11.95 -49.68
N GLU A 431 -7.35 13.14 -50.21
CA GLU A 431 -6.22 13.58 -51.05
C GLU A 431 -4.96 13.69 -50.16
N THR A 432 -3.95 12.91 -50.53
CA THR A 432 -2.59 13.08 -50.03
C THR A 432 -1.85 14.02 -50.96
N SER A 433 -1.47 15.18 -50.46
CA SER A 433 -0.48 16.04 -51.13
C SER A 433 0.93 15.63 -50.68
N PRO A 434 1.89 15.48 -51.57
CA PRO A 434 3.27 15.16 -51.23
C PRO A 434 4.03 16.45 -50.88
N GLY A 435 4.45 16.57 -49.60
CA GLY A 435 5.41 17.57 -49.15
C GLY A 435 6.83 16.99 -49.19
N GLU A 436 7.70 17.73 -49.80
CA GLU A 436 9.07 17.45 -50.13
C GLU A 436 9.93 17.02 -48.94
N ALA A 437 10.70 15.97 -49.13
CA ALA A 437 11.76 15.54 -48.22
C ALA A 437 13.04 16.33 -48.51
N GLU A 438 13.50 17.15 -47.61
CA GLU A 438 14.88 17.61 -47.58
C GLU A 438 15.79 16.62 -46.86
N PRO A 439 17.01 16.35 -47.35
CA PRO A 439 17.94 15.42 -46.74
C PRO A 439 18.75 16.12 -45.61
N MET A 440 18.67 15.64 -44.42
CA MET A 440 19.62 15.97 -43.35
C MET A 440 20.95 15.25 -43.60
N ALA A 441 21.89 15.98 -44.18
CA ALA A 441 23.30 15.63 -44.20
C ALA A 441 24.07 16.55 -43.25
N GLU A 442 25.09 15.96 -42.58
CA GLU A 442 26.18 16.63 -41.87
C GLU A 442 25.93 17.20 -40.48
N LEU A 443 26.29 16.38 -39.48
CA LEU A 443 27.03 16.82 -38.31
C LEU A 443 27.93 15.67 -37.81
N ASN A 444 28.94 15.34 -38.62
CA ASN A 444 30.17 14.71 -38.14
C ASN A 444 31.19 15.83 -38.00
N HIS A 445 31.56 16.17 -36.77
CA HIS A 445 32.86 16.65 -36.33
C HIS A 445 32.73 17.33 -34.94
N ILE A 446 32.89 16.56 -33.87
CA ILE A 446 33.56 17.07 -32.68
C ILE A 446 34.56 15.98 -32.26
N SER A 447 35.81 16.35 -32.42
CA SER A 447 37.02 15.57 -32.15
C SER A 447 37.20 15.34 -30.65
N ARG A 448 37.74 14.19 -30.39
CA ARG A 448 38.39 13.73 -29.19
C ARG A 448 39.35 14.77 -28.58
N ASP A 449 39.17 15.11 -27.32
CA ASP A 449 40.26 15.45 -26.42
C ASP A 449 39.97 14.73 -25.11
N VAL A 450 40.70 13.64 -24.90
CA VAL A 450 40.73 12.88 -23.66
C VAL A 450 41.97 13.32 -22.91
N ASP A 451 41.77 14.03 -21.80
CA ASP A 451 42.82 14.33 -20.84
C ASP A 451 43.08 13.08 -19.95
N PRO A 452 44.30 12.58 -19.88
CA PRO A 452 44.62 11.44 -19.01
C PRO A 452 44.82 11.91 -17.56
N GLY A 453 43.96 11.45 -16.66
CA GLY A 453 44.07 11.67 -15.22
C GLY A 453 45.34 11.06 -14.60
N PRO A 454 45.74 11.54 -13.42
CA PRO A 454 47.02 11.23 -12.79
C PRO A 454 47.12 9.77 -12.23
N PRO A 455 48.35 9.26 -12.01
CA PRO A 455 48.63 7.85 -11.78
C PRO A 455 48.26 7.38 -10.37
N ILE A 456 47.89 6.10 -10.33
CA ILE A 456 47.59 5.32 -9.13
C ILE A 456 48.89 5.14 -8.32
N ILE A 457 48.90 5.54 -7.06
CA ILE A 457 49.94 5.25 -6.09
C ILE A 457 49.51 4.03 -5.28
N GLU A 458 50.27 2.94 -5.41
CA GLU A 458 50.20 1.76 -4.56
C GLU A 458 50.78 2.10 -3.17
N SER A 459 50.11 1.62 -2.13
CA SER A 459 50.56 1.69 -0.75
C SER A 459 51.17 0.38 -0.27
N PRO A 460 52.17 0.37 0.61
CA PRO A 460 52.69 -0.87 1.17
C PRO A 460 52.00 -1.27 2.48
N GLU A 461 51.92 -2.59 2.66
CA GLU A 461 51.63 -3.32 3.89
C GLU A 461 52.63 -3.02 5.04
N GLN A 462 52.12 -3.10 6.28
CA GLN A 462 52.66 -3.88 7.42
C GLN A 462 52.03 -3.43 8.75
N ALA A 463 51.28 -4.30 9.39
CA ALA A 463 51.62 -5.20 10.52
C ALA A 463 51.88 -4.50 11.87
N SER A 464 51.04 -4.74 12.87
CA SER A 464 51.29 -5.55 14.09
C SER A 464 50.40 -5.14 15.27
N SER A 465 49.69 -6.11 15.78
CA SER A 465 49.36 -6.48 17.18
C SER A 465 49.52 -5.46 18.29
N THR A 466 48.44 -5.30 19.12
CA THR A 466 48.48 -5.71 20.54
C THR A 466 47.08 -5.54 21.21
N SER A 467 46.82 -6.50 22.03
CA SER A 467 45.78 -6.78 22.99
C SER A 467 45.33 -5.61 23.91
N GLY A 468 44.02 -5.56 24.23
CA GLY A 468 43.52 -4.77 25.33
C GLY A 468 41.98 -4.84 25.42
N SER A 469 41.45 -5.78 26.16
CA SER A 469 40.05 -5.79 26.57
C SER A 469 39.79 -4.76 27.66
N PRO A 470 38.64 -4.11 27.62
CA PRO A 470 37.96 -3.75 28.87
C PRO A 470 36.48 -4.15 28.91
N SER A 471 36.18 -4.92 29.91
CA SER A 471 35.07 -4.85 30.84
C SER A 471 33.72 -4.40 30.31
N THR A 472 32.86 -5.35 30.15
CA THR A 472 31.41 -5.26 29.97
C THR A 472 30.72 -4.68 31.20
N ARG A 473 30.01 -3.56 31.03
CA ARG A 473 28.90 -3.18 31.88
C ARG A 473 27.61 -3.62 31.22
N HIS A 474 26.98 -4.63 31.80
CA HIS A 474 25.62 -5.06 31.52
C HIS A 474 24.63 -3.95 31.91
N THR A 475 23.93 -3.38 30.96
CA THR A 475 22.62 -2.75 31.20
C THR A 475 21.57 -3.81 30.89
N ALA A 476 20.78 -4.15 31.90
CA ALA A 476 19.70 -5.11 31.84
C ALA A 476 18.69 -4.70 30.75
N LYS A 477 18.48 -5.57 29.78
CA LYS A 477 17.30 -5.57 28.92
C LYS A 477 16.08 -6.03 29.75
N PRO A 478 14.87 -5.48 29.49
CA PRO A 478 13.66 -6.06 30.10
C PRO A 478 13.55 -7.52 29.67
N GLU A 479 13.29 -8.38 30.62
CA GLU A 479 13.06 -9.82 30.39
C GLU A 479 11.82 -10.00 29.51
N VAL A 480 12.03 -10.43 28.29
CA VAL A 480 10.98 -10.98 27.44
C VAL A 480 10.67 -12.37 28.00
N LYS A 481 9.55 -12.50 28.72
CA LYS A 481 9.02 -13.81 29.09
C LYS A 481 8.51 -14.51 27.83
N THR A 482 9.36 -15.23 27.16
CA THR A 482 8.95 -16.16 26.11
C THR A 482 8.40 -17.41 26.76
N SER A 483 7.08 -17.49 26.93
CA SER A 483 6.46 -18.78 27.18
C SER A 483 6.41 -19.52 25.85
N ARG A 484 7.25 -20.53 25.67
CA ARG A 484 7.01 -21.53 24.63
C ARG A 484 5.71 -22.25 25.01
N SER A 485 4.64 -22.03 24.24
CA SER A 485 3.45 -22.85 24.36
C SER A 485 3.69 -24.14 23.61
N ASP A 486 3.65 -25.25 24.29
CA ASP A 486 3.79 -26.59 23.70
C ASP A 486 2.53 -27.07 22.95
N THR A 487 1.56 -26.18 22.67
CA THR A 487 0.37 -26.53 21.90
C THR A 487 0.73 -26.54 20.41
N PRO A 488 0.68 -27.67 19.71
CA PRO A 488 0.98 -27.74 18.29
C PRO A 488 -0.02 -26.91 17.47
N ALA A 489 0.46 -26.20 16.45
CA ALA A 489 -0.38 -25.45 15.52
C ALA A 489 -1.48 -26.32 14.86
N THR A 490 -1.21 -27.63 14.72
CA THR A 490 -2.17 -28.63 14.25
C THR A 490 -3.40 -28.79 15.18
N ASP A 491 -3.22 -28.67 16.49
CA ASP A 491 -4.31 -28.74 17.47
C ASP A 491 -5.21 -27.50 17.39
N LEU A 492 -4.64 -26.31 17.23
CA LEU A 492 -5.38 -25.07 17.02
C LEU A 492 -6.20 -25.09 15.72
N TYR A 493 -5.59 -25.60 14.64
CA TYR A 493 -6.28 -25.76 13.36
C TYR A 493 -7.45 -26.76 13.44
N GLN A 494 -7.26 -27.90 14.13
CA GLN A 494 -8.33 -28.87 14.32
C GLN A 494 -9.47 -28.31 15.19
N ARG A 495 -9.17 -27.52 16.22
CA ARG A 495 -10.18 -26.85 17.04
C ARG A 495 -10.98 -25.83 16.25
N PHE A 496 -10.34 -25.09 15.35
CA PHE A 496 -11.04 -24.17 14.45
C PHE A 496 -12.07 -24.91 13.57
N HIS A 497 -11.66 -25.99 12.90
CA HIS A 497 -12.58 -26.81 12.11
C HIS A 497 -13.74 -27.39 12.92
N GLN A 498 -13.50 -27.78 14.15
CA GLN A 498 -14.56 -28.25 15.05
C GLN A 498 -15.53 -27.12 15.43
N LEU A 499 -15.03 -25.90 15.63
CA LEU A 499 -15.85 -24.72 15.97
C LEU A 499 -16.70 -24.30 14.76
N VAL A 500 -16.12 -24.24 13.56
CA VAL A 500 -16.84 -23.89 12.32
C VAL A 500 -17.91 -24.94 11.99
N SER A 501 -17.58 -26.24 12.08
CA SER A 501 -18.55 -27.31 11.85
C SER A 501 -19.68 -27.34 12.88
N ALA A 502 -19.44 -26.90 14.12
CA ALA A 502 -20.47 -26.76 15.14
C ALA A 502 -21.40 -25.57 14.84
N TYR A 503 -20.85 -24.49 14.30
CA TYR A 503 -21.62 -23.30 13.93
C TYR A 503 -22.55 -23.56 12.74
N ASP A 504 -22.04 -24.23 11.68
CA ASP A 504 -22.85 -24.64 10.53
C ASP A 504 -23.96 -25.64 10.90
N SER A 505 -23.76 -26.47 11.95
CA SER A 505 -24.77 -27.41 12.42
C SER A 505 -25.88 -26.77 13.24
N ASP A 506 -25.64 -25.64 13.88
CA ASP A 506 -26.66 -24.91 14.64
C ASP A 506 -27.61 -24.14 13.72
N ASP A 507 -27.12 -23.60 12.57
CA ASP A 507 -27.96 -22.96 11.56
C ASP A 507 -28.87 -23.96 10.82
N GLU A 508 -28.46 -25.20 10.61
CA GLU A 508 -29.33 -26.25 10.05
C GLU A 508 -30.45 -26.66 10.99
N VAL A 509 -30.23 -26.63 12.30
CA VAL A 509 -31.25 -26.96 13.31
C VAL A 509 -32.31 -25.86 13.47
N GLU A 510 -31.98 -24.58 13.29
CA GLU A 510 -32.97 -23.50 13.29
C GLU A 510 -33.80 -23.47 12.00
N ALA A 511 -33.24 -23.88 10.85
CA ALA A 511 -33.97 -23.96 9.58
C ALA A 511 -35.00 -25.08 9.56
N GLU A 512 -34.75 -26.22 10.24
CA GLU A 512 -35.72 -27.32 10.34
C GLU A 512 -36.85 -27.05 11.33
N THR A 513 -36.67 -26.23 12.35
CA THR A 513 -37.72 -25.89 13.32
C THR A 513 -38.77 -24.89 12.81
N HIS A 514 -38.50 -24.16 11.72
CA HIS A 514 -39.47 -23.28 11.07
C HIS A 514 -40.26 -23.89 9.91
N ALA A 515 -39.92 -25.09 9.46
CA ALA A 515 -40.63 -25.78 8.37
C ALA A 515 -41.74 -26.78 8.83
N GLY A 516 -41.93 -26.93 10.16
CA GLY A 516 -42.81 -27.95 10.76
C GLY A 516 -44.19 -27.49 11.24
N GLY A 517 -44.73 -26.37 10.75
CA GLY A 517 -46.04 -25.85 11.15
C GLY A 517 -47.09 -25.89 10.04
N ALA A 518 -47.38 -27.05 9.43
CA ALA A 518 -48.54 -27.24 8.57
C ALA A 518 -49.72 -27.70 9.41
N ILE A 519 -50.77 -26.92 9.41
CA ILE A 519 -52.05 -27.11 10.11
C ILE A 519 -52.79 -28.30 9.48
N ASP A 520 -53.12 -29.25 10.30
CA ASP A 520 -54.06 -30.35 9.98
C ASP A 520 -55.48 -29.80 10.23
N ASP A 521 -56.21 -29.49 9.14
CA ASP A 521 -57.66 -29.25 9.18
C ASP A 521 -58.37 -30.54 8.89
N GLY A 522 -58.83 -31.21 9.95
CA GLY A 522 -59.73 -32.32 9.87
C GLY A 522 -61.09 -31.91 9.31
N ASP A 523 -61.55 -32.62 8.30
CA ASP A 523 -62.91 -32.56 7.80
C ASP A 523 -63.71 -33.78 8.34
N GLU A 524 -64.73 -33.48 9.13
CA GLU A 524 -65.81 -34.40 9.49
C GLU A 524 -66.98 -34.17 8.54
N THR A 525 -67.33 -35.12 7.83
CA THR A 525 -68.57 -35.84 7.44
C THR A 525 -68.52 -36.33 6.04
#